data_2b960e0158bf695c52e4a2fcdaa86372
#
_entry.id   2b960e0158bf695c52e4a2fcdaa86372
#
_cell.length_a   1.000
_cell.length_b   1.000
_cell.length_c   1.000
_cell.angle_alpha   90.00
_cell.angle_beta   90.00
_cell.angle_gamma   90.00
#
_symmetry.space_group_name_H-M   'P 1'
#
loop_
_entity.id
_entity.type
_entity.pdbx_description
1 polymer ?
#
loop_
_entity_poly.entity_id
_entity_poly.type
_entity_poly.pdbx_seq_one_letter_code
_entity_poly.pdbx_strand_id
1 'polypeptide(L)'
;ITKILIKNLFGISEFEADSKSIELLGGNGTGKTSVLDAIRLALTNRSSRDCIVKRGETEGEIIIETDSGLTITRKPRTNKTDYKSIKQNGKEVQSPEAFLSEIFSELQLNPVAFINMDSKEQNRIILDLIEYHWDLNTIKEWFGEIPQGVDYQKHILEVLQQIAAEDGFY
;
A
#
# COMPACT_ATOMS: atom_id res chain seq x y z
N ILE A 1 -12.29 6.78 5.20
CA ILE A 1 -12.51 5.81 6.29
C ILE A 1 -13.63 6.35 7.16
N THR A 2 -14.61 5.50 7.47
CA THR A 2 -15.78 5.86 8.30
C THR A 2 -15.73 5.21 9.68
N LYS A 3 -15.02 4.08 9.79
CA LYS A 3 -14.83 3.39 11.06
C LYS A 3 -13.46 2.74 11.14
N ILE A 4 -12.85 2.81 12.31
CA ILE A 4 -11.64 2.06 12.68
C ILE A 4 -11.89 1.43 14.05
N LEU A 5 -11.65 0.13 14.16
CA LEU A 5 -11.61 -0.61 15.41
C LEU A 5 -10.27 -1.34 15.48
N ILE A 6 -9.52 -1.14 16.56
CA ILE A 6 -8.26 -1.84 16.82
C ILE A 6 -8.35 -2.46 18.21
N LYS A 7 -8.04 -3.75 18.31
CA LYS A 7 -7.97 -4.49 19.59
C LYS A 7 -6.70 -5.29 19.67
N ASN A 8 -6.05 -5.24 20.82
CA ASN A 8 -4.89 -6.06 21.18
C ASN A 8 -3.75 -6.05 20.13
N LEU A 9 -3.47 -4.89 19.52
CA LEU A 9 -2.39 -4.72 18.54
C LEU A 9 -1.38 -3.65 18.98
N PHE A 10 -0.10 -3.88 18.76
CA PHE A 10 1.00 -2.92 18.97
C PHE A 10 1.01 -2.24 20.35
N GLY A 11 0.50 -2.93 21.38
CA GLY A 11 0.35 -2.40 22.73
C GLY A 11 -0.99 -1.70 23.01
N ILE A 12 -1.82 -1.46 21.99
CA ILE A 12 -3.18 -0.95 22.13
C ILE A 12 -4.07 -2.05 22.69
N SER A 13 -4.83 -1.78 23.76
CA SER A 13 -5.88 -2.69 24.24
C SER A 13 -7.12 -2.56 23.37
N GLU A 14 -7.62 -1.34 23.22
CA GLU A 14 -8.76 -1.01 22.36
C GLU A 14 -8.66 0.44 21.89
N PHE A 15 -9.00 0.66 20.63
CA PHE A 15 -9.17 1.98 20.02
C PHE A 15 -10.31 1.89 19.02
N GLU A 16 -11.28 2.77 19.14
CA GLU A 16 -12.39 2.89 18.20
C GLU A 16 -12.57 4.35 17.78
N ALA A 17 -12.83 4.54 16.49
CA ALA A 17 -13.17 5.84 15.93
C ALA A 17 -14.12 5.64 14.74
N ASP A 18 -15.13 6.50 14.64
CA ASP A 18 -16.21 6.49 13.64
C ASP A 18 -16.34 7.82 12.90
N SER A 19 -15.21 8.46 12.58
CA SER A 19 -15.16 9.78 11.97
C SER A 19 -14.36 9.78 10.67
N LYS A 20 -14.75 10.65 9.73
CA LYS A 20 -14.03 10.85 8.46
C LYS A 20 -12.64 11.46 8.65
N SER A 21 -12.45 12.23 9.72
CA SER A 21 -11.16 12.83 10.08
C SER A 21 -10.90 12.58 11.56
N ILE A 22 -9.70 12.07 11.87
CA ILE A 22 -9.28 11.71 13.21
C ILE A 22 -7.98 12.41 13.51
N GLU A 23 -7.95 13.16 14.61
CA GLU A 23 -6.74 13.75 15.15
C GLU A 23 -6.29 12.99 16.39
N LEU A 24 -5.05 12.49 16.39
CA LEU A 24 -4.47 11.75 17.50
C LEU A 24 -3.58 12.67 18.33
N LEU A 25 -4.07 13.12 19.48
CA LEU A 25 -3.34 13.96 20.43
C LEU A 25 -2.86 13.13 21.64
N GLY A 26 -1.71 13.52 22.20
CA GLY A 26 -1.18 12.89 23.41
C GLY A 26 0.33 12.98 23.50
N GLY A 27 0.87 12.71 24.68
CA GLY A 27 2.31 12.67 24.97
C GLY A 27 3.05 11.56 24.19
N ASN A 28 4.37 11.51 24.35
CA ASN A 28 5.16 10.43 23.77
C ASN A 28 4.82 9.09 24.45
N GLY A 29 4.78 8.00 23.69
CA GLY A 29 4.47 6.66 24.21
C GLY A 29 2.99 6.34 24.39
N THR A 30 2.05 7.25 24.08
CA THR A 30 0.59 7.04 24.26
C THR A 30 -0.06 6.17 23.18
N GLY A 31 0.69 5.63 22.22
CA GLY A 31 0.16 4.72 21.21
C GLY A 31 -0.25 5.35 19.88
N LYS A 32 -0.01 6.66 19.66
CA LYS A 32 -0.35 7.32 18.38
C LYS A 32 0.23 6.60 17.16
N THR A 33 1.53 6.32 17.19
CA THR A 33 2.20 5.57 16.12
C THR A 33 1.66 4.15 15.99
N SER A 34 1.26 3.54 17.10
CA SER A 34 0.67 2.17 17.09
C SER A 34 -0.67 2.13 16.35
N VAL A 35 -1.48 3.19 16.42
CA VAL A 35 -2.71 3.31 15.62
C VAL A 35 -2.37 3.38 14.13
N LEU A 36 -1.39 4.18 13.74
CA LEU A 36 -0.94 4.29 12.34
C LEU A 36 -0.35 2.96 11.82
N ASP A 37 0.45 2.26 12.65
CA ASP A 37 1.01 0.96 12.31
C ASP A 37 -0.09 -0.10 12.12
N ALA A 38 -1.15 -0.06 12.95
CA ALA A 38 -2.28 -0.96 12.80
C ALA A 38 -3.05 -0.69 11.49
N ILE A 39 -3.30 0.58 11.16
CA ILE A 39 -3.93 0.97 9.89
C ILE A 39 -3.07 0.51 8.71
N ARG A 40 -1.76 0.74 8.76
CA ARG A 40 -0.82 0.28 7.73
C ARG A 40 -0.87 -1.24 7.58
N LEU A 41 -0.83 -2.00 8.67
CA LEU A 41 -0.97 -3.45 8.64
C LEU A 41 -2.27 -3.88 7.97
N ALA A 42 -3.39 -3.24 8.27
CA ALA A 42 -4.67 -3.56 7.65
C ALA A 42 -4.65 -3.38 6.14
N LEU A 43 -4.06 -2.27 5.67
CA LEU A 43 -4.09 -1.87 4.26
C LEU A 43 -3.02 -2.54 3.40
N THR A 44 -1.83 -2.85 3.95
CA THR A 44 -0.70 -3.39 3.19
C THR A 44 -0.32 -4.83 3.54
N ASN A 45 -0.87 -5.38 4.61
CA ASN A 45 -0.43 -6.67 5.19
C ASN A 45 1.06 -6.70 5.58
N ARG A 46 1.66 -5.54 5.84
CA ARG A 46 3.07 -5.39 6.22
C ARG A 46 3.19 -4.70 7.57
N SER A 47 4.13 -5.14 8.37
CA SER A 47 4.51 -4.53 9.64
C SER A 47 6.02 -4.34 9.69
N SER A 48 6.46 -3.21 10.24
CA SER A 48 7.86 -2.97 10.60
C SER A 48 8.19 -3.45 12.02
N ARG A 49 7.20 -3.98 12.75
CA ARG A 49 7.37 -4.44 14.14
C ARG A 49 7.30 -5.96 14.20
N ASP A 50 8.19 -6.56 14.95
CA ASP A 50 8.24 -8.02 15.17
C ASP A 50 7.06 -8.51 16.02
N CYS A 51 6.58 -7.69 16.97
CA CYS A 51 5.47 -8.03 17.84
C CYS A 51 4.21 -7.27 17.43
N ILE A 52 3.31 -7.92 16.70
CA ILE A 52 2.06 -7.35 16.23
C ILE A 52 0.97 -7.48 17.30
N VAL A 53 0.76 -8.69 17.83
CA VAL A 53 -0.23 -8.94 18.88
C VAL A 53 0.29 -8.42 20.21
N LYS A 54 -0.57 -7.79 20.98
CA LYS A 54 -0.21 -7.25 22.31
C LYS A 54 0.29 -8.37 23.22
N ARG A 55 1.34 -8.08 23.99
CA ARG A 55 1.90 -9.04 24.94
C ARG A 55 0.85 -9.51 25.94
N GLY A 56 0.73 -10.82 26.12
CA GLY A 56 -0.26 -11.46 26.97
C GLY A 56 -1.54 -11.86 26.23
N GLU A 57 -1.72 -11.42 24.99
CA GLU A 57 -2.85 -11.78 24.14
C GLU A 57 -2.45 -12.82 23.08
N THR A 58 -3.41 -13.61 22.63
CA THR A 58 -3.20 -14.62 21.57
C THR A 58 -3.68 -14.18 20.21
N GLU A 59 -4.53 -13.15 20.15
CA GLU A 59 -5.13 -12.61 18.96
C GLU A 59 -5.32 -11.09 19.10
N GLY A 60 -5.06 -10.37 18.06
CA GLY A 60 -5.48 -8.98 17.89
C GLY A 60 -6.50 -8.85 16.76
N GLU A 61 -7.13 -7.70 16.64
CA GLU A 61 -8.09 -7.42 15.58
C GLU A 61 -7.96 -5.99 15.08
N ILE A 62 -8.07 -5.81 13.78
CA ILE A 62 -8.34 -4.51 13.18
C ILE A 62 -9.46 -4.63 12.16
N ILE A 63 -10.42 -3.68 12.25
CA ILE A 63 -11.50 -3.51 11.30
C ILE A 63 -11.45 -2.07 10.78
N ILE A 64 -11.45 -1.92 9.47
CA ILE A 64 -11.55 -0.62 8.79
C ILE A 64 -12.76 -0.67 7.86
N GLU A 65 -13.62 0.33 7.97
CA GLU A 65 -14.75 0.53 7.05
C GLU A 65 -14.59 1.87 6.33
N THR A 66 -15.03 1.92 5.08
CA THR A 66 -14.99 3.12 4.25
C THR A 66 -16.38 3.50 3.75
N ASP A 67 -16.55 4.74 3.37
CA ASP A 67 -17.76 5.26 2.73
C ASP A 67 -18.01 4.66 1.32
N SER A 68 -16.98 4.11 0.69
CA SER A 68 -17.09 3.36 -0.58
C SER A 68 -17.58 1.92 -0.41
N GLY A 69 -17.95 1.49 0.80
CA GLY A 69 -18.42 0.13 1.10
C GLY A 69 -17.32 -0.92 1.21
N LEU A 70 -16.06 -0.51 1.36
CA LEU A 70 -14.96 -1.42 1.62
C LEU A 70 -14.88 -1.72 3.13
N THR A 71 -14.84 -3.00 3.50
CA THR A 71 -14.61 -3.48 4.86
C THR A 71 -13.38 -4.38 4.87
N ILE A 72 -12.39 -4.02 5.67
CA ILE A 72 -11.16 -4.77 5.87
C ILE A 72 -11.15 -5.30 7.29
N THR A 73 -11.02 -6.60 7.45
CA THR A 73 -10.87 -7.25 8.75
C THR A 73 -9.59 -8.07 8.76
N ARG A 74 -8.70 -7.81 9.72
CA ARG A 74 -7.52 -8.64 9.96
C ARG A 74 -7.44 -9.03 11.43
N LYS A 75 -7.10 -10.30 11.69
CA LYS A 75 -6.88 -10.83 13.03
C LYS A 75 -5.52 -11.54 13.06
N PRO A 76 -4.44 -10.80 13.36
CA PRO A 76 -3.15 -11.40 13.65
C PRO A 76 -3.22 -12.31 14.86
N ARG A 77 -2.55 -13.45 14.80
CA ARG A 77 -2.59 -14.51 15.82
C ARG A 77 -1.20 -15.03 16.13
N THR A 78 -0.92 -15.34 17.39
CA THR A 78 0.40 -15.85 17.80
C THR A 78 0.56 -17.35 17.52
N ASN A 79 -0.50 -18.14 17.63
CA ASN A 79 -0.46 -19.61 17.59
C ASN A 79 -1.27 -20.24 16.46
N LYS A 80 -1.79 -19.43 15.54
CA LYS A 80 -2.62 -19.85 14.39
C LYS A 80 -2.33 -18.97 13.19
N THR A 81 -2.77 -19.43 12.03
CA THR A 81 -2.75 -18.61 10.81
C THR A 81 -3.61 -17.37 11.02
N ASP A 82 -3.10 -16.22 10.60
CA ASP A 82 -3.82 -14.96 10.63
C ASP A 82 -5.11 -15.05 9.83
N TYR A 83 -6.17 -14.46 10.37
CA TYR A 83 -7.43 -14.34 9.61
C TYR A 83 -7.46 -13.00 8.88
N LYS A 84 -7.89 -13.02 7.64
CA LYS A 84 -8.14 -11.84 6.84
C LYS A 84 -9.41 -11.99 6.02
N SER A 85 -10.20 -10.92 5.94
CA SER A 85 -11.37 -10.80 5.10
C SER A 85 -11.44 -9.39 4.56
N ILE A 86 -11.63 -9.26 3.27
CA ILE A 86 -11.80 -7.98 2.59
C ILE A 86 -13.07 -8.07 1.77
N LYS A 87 -14.02 -7.17 2.06
CA LYS A 87 -15.31 -7.14 1.41
C LYS A 87 -15.55 -5.80 0.73
N GLN A 88 -16.02 -5.84 -0.49
CA GLN A 88 -16.55 -4.68 -1.20
C GLN A 88 -18.05 -4.81 -1.35
N ASN A 89 -18.79 -3.85 -0.79
CA ASN A 89 -20.26 -3.89 -0.75
C ASN A 89 -20.84 -5.23 -0.21
N GLY A 90 -20.22 -5.76 0.85
CA GLY A 90 -20.61 -7.00 1.52
C GLY A 90 -20.17 -8.30 0.83
N LYS A 91 -19.55 -8.25 -0.35
CA LYS A 91 -19.03 -9.41 -1.08
C LYS A 91 -17.54 -9.58 -0.86
N GLU A 92 -17.08 -10.80 -0.59
CA GLU A 92 -15.65 -11.12 -0.47
C GLU A 92 -14.91 -10.79 -1.78
N VAL A 93 -13.75 -10.13 -1.64
CA VAL A 93 -12.88 -9.77 -2.75
C VAL A 93 -11.94 -10.94 -3.04
N GLN A 94 -11.86 -11.34 -4.30
CA GLN A 94 -10.83 -12.28 -4.77
C GLN A 94 -9.49 -11.55 -4.84
N SER A 95 -8.39 -12.21 -4.48
CA SER A 95 -7.05 -11.60 -4.45
C SER A 95 -6.98 -10.31 -3.61
N PRO A 96 -7.29 -10.38 -2.31
CA PRO A 96 -7.42 -9.20 -1.44
C PRO A 96 -6.21 -8.27 -1.43
N GLU A 97 -4.99 -8.82 -1.49
CA GLU A 97 -3.75 -8.02 -1.44
C GLU A 97 -3.54 -7.22 -2.73
N ALA A 98 -3.81 -7.81 -3.90
CA ALA A 98 -3.76 -7.11 -5.18
C ALA A 98 -4.78 -5.97 -5.22
N PHE A 99 -6.03 -6.25 -4.81
CA PHE A 99 -7.10 -5.25 -4.74
C PHE A 99 -6.73 -4.07 -3.83
N LEU A 100 -6.15 -4.31 -2.66
CA LEU A 100 -5.73 -3.24 -1.76
C LEU A 100 -4.56 -2.43 -2.34
N SER A 101 -3.61 -3.07 -3.03
CA SER A 101 -2.47 -2.39 -3.64
C SER A 101 -2.86 -1.47 -4.79
N GLU A 102 -3.99 -1.72 -5.46
CA GLU A 102 -4.55 -0.82 -6.47
C GLU A 102 -5.17 0.44 -5.85
N ILE A 103 -5.71 0.34 -4.63
CA ILE A 103 -6.39 1.46 -3.95
C ILE A 103 -5.43 2.27 -3.09
N PHE A 104 -4.48 1.60 -2.42
CA PHE A 104 -3.59 2.20 -1.42
C PHE A 104 -2.13 2.04 -1.83
N SER A 105 -1.47 3.13 -2.12
CA SER A 105 -0.03 3.15 -2.42
C SER A 105 0.82 3.24 -1.14
N GLU A 106 2.03 2.72 -1.18
CA GLU A 106 3.03 2.89 -0.10
C GLU A 106 3.31 4.37 0.20
N LEU A 107 3.30 5.22 -0.83
CA LEU A 107 3.50 6.66 -0.70
C LEU A 107 2.41 7.31 0.18
N GLN A 108 1.15 6.93 0.00
CA GLN A 108 0.03 7.46 0.79
C GLN A 108 0.10 7.02 2.25
N LEU A 109 0.61 5.81 2.50
CA LEU A 109 0.59 5.19 3.83
C LEU A 109 1.85 5.48 4.65
N ASN A 110 2.97 5.79 4.00
CA ASN A 110 4.23 6.08 4.67
C ASN A 110 5.07 7.12 3.92
N PRO A 111 4.65 8.38 3.88
CA PRO A 111 5.38 9.44 3.19
C PRO A 111 6.80 9.66 3.76
N VAL A 112 7.03 9.37 5.04
CA VAL A 112 8.36 9.48 5.65
C VAL A 112 9.32 8.43 5.10
N ALA A 113 8.85 7.19 4.90
CA ALA A 113 9.68 6.17 4.25
C ALA A 113 10.04 6.57 2.83
N PHE A 114 9.10 7.15 2.08
CA PHE A 114 9.34 7.65 0.73
C PHE A 114 10.43 8.76 0.70
N ILE A 115 10.39 9.72 1.62
CA ILE A 115 11.41 10.78 1.70
C ILE A 115 12.82 10.22 1.98
N ASN A 116 12.91 9.10 2.71
CA ASN A 116 14.17 8.45 3.07
C ASN A 116 14.68 7.44 2.01
N MET A 117 13.92 7.18 0.95
CA MET A 117 14.37 6.36 -0.17
C MET A 117 15.40 7.09 -1.02
N ASP A 118 16.20 6.35 -1.75
CA ASP A 118 17.08 6.96 -2.75
C ASP A 118 16.28 7.55 -3.93
N SER A 119 16.88 8.48 -4.65
CA SER A 119 16.21 9.20 -5.75
C SER A 119 15.73 8.27 -6.88
N LYS A 120 16.41 7.14 -7.09
CA LYS A 120 16.04 6.16 -8.13
C LYS A 120 14.75 5.45 -7.76
N GLU A 121 14.63 5.03 -6.50
CA GLU A 121 13.43 4.36 -5.99
C GLU A 121 12.25 5.33 -5.84
N GLN A 122 12.51 6.57 -5.40
CA GLN A 122 11.49 7.63 -5.39
C GLN A 122 10.93 7.89 -6.79
N ASN A 123 11.80 8.07 -7.78
CA ASN A 123 11.39 8.28 -9.16
C ASN A 123 10.58 7.11 -9.69
N ARG A 124 10.99 5.86 -9.43
CA ARG A 124 10.24 4.68 -9.84
C ARG A 124 8.82 4.69 -9.28
N ILE A 125 8.65 4.94 -7.98
CA ILE A 125 7.32 4.98 -7.34
C ILE A 125 6.46 6.10 -7.92
N ILE A 126 7.03 7.29 -8.15
CA ILE A 126 6.29 8.41 -8.76
C ILE A 126 5.85 8.05 -10.18
N LEU A 127 6.74 7.45 -10.95
CA LEU A 127 6.47 7.11 -12.34
C LEU A 127 5.43 5.99 -12.47
N ASP A 128 5.44 5.02 -11.54
CA ASP A 128 4.41 3.97 -11.46
C ASP A 128 3.02 4.52 -11.12
N LEU A 129 2.93 5.74 -10.54
CA LEU A 129 1.65 6.42 -10.27
C LEU A 129 1.12 7.23 -11.46
N ILE A 130 1.96 7.46 -12.47
CA ILE A 130 1.57 8.22 -13.67
C ILE A 130 0.99 7.23 -14.68
N GLU A 131 -0.33 7.22 -14.82
CA GLU A 131 -0.98 6.49 -15.88
C GLU A 131 -0.72 7.21 -17.23
N TYR A 132 0.25 6.71 -17.98
CA TYR A 132 0.52 7.20 -19.32
C TYR A 132 0.08 6.17 -20.35
N HIS A 133 -0.98 6.48 -21.09
CA HIS A 133 -1.45 5.64 -22.19
C HIS A 133 -0.57 5.86 -23.42
N TRP A 134 0.09 4.84 -23.88
CA TRP A 134 0.93 4.85 -25.06
C TRP A 134 0.71 3.59 -25.90
N ASP A 135 1.04 3.67 -27.18
CA ASP A 135 1.01 2.56 -28.11
C ASP A 135 2.26 2.61 -29.02
N LEU A 136 2.36 1.64 -29.93
CA LEU A 136 3.47 1.60 -30.87
C LEU A 136 3.48 2.78 -31.86
N ASN A 137 2.34 3.42 -32.09
CA ASN A 137 2.29 4.63 -32.92
C ASN A 137 2.93 5.80 -32.18
N THR A 138 2.73 5.92 -30.87
CA THR A 138 3.40 6.89 -30.01
C THR A 138 4.93 6.75 -30.09
N ILE A 139 5.43 5.52 -30.02
CA ILE A 139 6.87 5.25 -30.17
C ILE A 139 7.35 5.66 -31.56
N LYS A 140 6.62 5.30 -32.59
CA LYS A 140 6.95 5.65 -33.97
C LYS A 140 6.93 7.17 -34.21
N GLU A 141 6.01 7.89 -33.59
CA GLU A 141 5.99 9.37 -33.65
C GLU A 141 7.22 10.00 -33.00
N TRP A 142 7.67 9.44 -31.87
CA TRP A 142 8.82 9.99 -31.14
C TRP A 142 10.17 9.68 -31.78
N PHE A 143 10.34 8.46 -32.30
CA PHE A 143 11.62 7.95 -32.77
C PHE A 143 11.67 7.81 -34.31
N GLY A 144 10.57 8.07 -35.03
CA GLY A 144 10.47 7.91 -36.48
C GLY A 144 10.25 6.48 -36.93
N GLU A 145 10.66 5.50 -36.16
CA GLU A 145 10.50 4.07 -36.39
C GLU A 145 10.21 3.33 -35.07
N ILE A 146 9.92 2.03 -35.17
CA ILE A 146 9.75 1.16 -34.00
C ILE A 146 11.05 0.38 -33.84
N PRO A 147 11.90 0.69 -32.83
CA PRO A 147 13.17 -0.01 -32.59
C PRO A 147 12.93 -1.50 -32.36
N GLN A 148 13.81 -2.35 -32.93
CA GLN A 148 13.74 -3.80 -32.75
C GLN A 148 14.53 -4.19 -31.49
N GLY A 149 14.20 -5.34 -30.88
CA GLY A 149 14.88 -5.83 -29.68
C GLY A 149 14.32 -5.30 -28.36
N VAL A 150 13.35 -4.41 -28.40
CA VAL A 150 12.72 -3.77 -27.23
C VAL A 150 11.48 -4.55 -26.81
N ASP A 151 11.33 -4.78 -25.51
CA ASP A 151 10.14 -5.39 -24.92
C ASP A 151 9.04 -4.36 -24.67
N TYR A 152 8.14 -4.20 -25.63
CA TYR A 152 7.03 -3.23 -25.59
C TYR A 152 5.87 -3.62 -24.66
N GLN A 153 5.95 -4.72 -23.94
CA GLN A 153 4.96 -5.11 -22.93
C GLN A 153 5.27 -4.52 -21.54
N LYS A 154 6.43 -3.89 -21.40
CA LYS A 154 6.88 -3.26 -20.18
C LYS A 154 6.32 -1.85 -20.00
N HIS A 155 6.54 -1.29 -18.80
CA HIS A 155 6.24 0.10 -18.54
C HIS A 155 7.00 1.02 -19.50
N ILE A 156 6.38 2.13 -19.95
CA ILE A 156 6.94 3.05 -20.95
C ILE A 156 8.38 3.48 -20.65
N LEU A 157 8.71 3.69 -19.39
CA LEU A 157 10.06 4.12 -18.99
C LEU A 157 11.11 3.03 -19.18
N GLU A 158 10.76 1.76 -18.94
CA GLU A 158 11.65 0.64 -19.22
C GLU A 158 11.88 0.48 -20.73
N VAL A 159 10.81 0.71 -21.51
CA VAL A 159 10.87 0.75 -22.98
C VAL A 159 11.82 1.84 -23.44
N LEU A 160 11.65 3.08 -22.93
CA LEU A 160 12.53 4.21 -23.29
C LEU A 160 13.99 3.98 -22.87
N GLN A 161 14.22 3.35 -21.71
CA GLN A 161 15.57 2.98 -21.27
C GLN A 161 16.21 1.93 -22.19
N GLN A 162 15.44 0.95 -22.67
CA GLN A 162 15.94 -0.05 -23.61
C GLN A 162 16.29 0.61 -24.97
N ILE A 163 15.43 1.48 -25.49
CA ILE A 163 15.67 2.24 -26.72
C ILE A 163 16.95 3.08 -26.56
N ALA A 164 17.08 3.85 -25.47
CA ALA A 164 18.25 4.68 -25.22
C ALA A 164 19.56 3.87 -25.06
N ALA A 165 19.47 2.65 -24.54
CA ALA A 165 20.64 1.77 -24.40
C ALA A 165 21.09 1.18 -25.74
N GLU A 166 20.17 0.88 -26.68
CA GLU A 166 20.51 0.40 -28.02
C GLU A 166 21.10 1.51 -28.89
N ASP A 167 20.63 2.75 -28.76
CA ASP A 167 21.11 3.90 -29.52
C ASP A 167 22.46 4.46 -29.00
N GLY A 168 23.02 3.89 -27.93
CA GLY A 168 24.35 4.28 -27.41
C GLY A 168 24.38 5.66 -26.76
N PHE A 169 23.26 6.16 -26.24
CA PHE A 169 23.15 7.44 -25.52
C PHE A 169 23.65 7.39 -24.06
N TYR A 170 24.48 6.40 -23.68
CA TYR A 170 25.17 6.35 -22.39
C TYR A 170 26.67 6.18 -22.57
#